data_43b88117a99a2a6ec78d96ed5212e052
#
_entry.id   43b88117a99a2a6ec78d96ed5212e052
#
_cell.length_a   1.000
_cell.length_b   1.000
_cell.length_c   1.000
_cell.angle_alpha   90.00
_cell.angle_beta   90.00
_cell.angle_gamma   90.00
#
_symmetry.space_group_name_H-M   'P 1'
#
loop_
_entity.id
_entity.type
_entity.pdbx_description
1 polymer ?
#
loop_
_entity_poly.entity_id
_entity_poly.type
_entity_poly.pdbx_seq_one_letter_code
_entity_poly.pdbx_strand_id
1 'polypeptide(L)'
;MPEQTAVALKDGWYHTGDAGYLDAEGFLFLEGRVKDMIVSGGENIYPIEIENVLSSHPAVHQCAVIGIPHETWGEAVHAVVLLEGSESEPPTERELITYCRERIATYKCPVSVSFRSEPMPLSPINKILKTELRKPFWEGRSSALV
;
A
#
# COMPACT_ATOMS: atom_id res chain seq x y z
N MET A 1 15.00 17.71 -14.24
CA MET A 1 13.70 17.26 -14.80
C MET A 1 12.68 18.41 -14.73
N PRO A 2 12.65 19.28 -15.75
CA PRO A 2 11.83 20.52 -15.71
C PRO A 2 10.32 20.27 -15.58
N GLU A 3 9.81 19.25 -16.28
CA GLU A 3 8.37 18.92 -16.26
C GLU A 3 7.87 18.44 -14.89
N GLN A 4 8.63 17.58 -14.21
CA GLN A 4 8.26 17.12 -12.87
C GLN A 4 8.33 18.26 -11.84
N THR A 5 9.27 19.18 -12.00
CA THR A 5 9.36 20.38 -11.17
C THR A 5 8.15 21.30 -11.41
N ALA A 6 7.72 21.48 -12.65
CA ALA A 6 6.55 22.28 -12.99
C ALA A 6 5.25 21.71 -12.42
N VAL A 7 5.12 20.38 -12.39
CA VAL A 7 3.97 19.70 -11.75
C VAL A 7 4.00 19.86 -10.25
N ALA A 8 5.18 19.70 -9.63
CA ALA A 8 5.32 19.83 -8.18
C ALA A 8 5.15 21.29 -7.67
N LEU A 9 5.53 22.27 -8.51
CA LEU A 9 5.43 23.71 -8.20
C LEU A 9 4.34 24.35 -9.06
N LYS A 10 3.09 24.05 -8.77
CA LYS A 10 1.95 24.57 -9.50
C LYS A 10 1.24 25.65 -8.70
N ASP A 11 0.85 26.74 -9.35
CA ASP A 11 0.06 27.86 -8.80
C ASP A 11 0.69 28.49 -7.52
N GLY A 12 2.03 28.48 -7.42
CA GLY A 12 2.77 29.01 -6.26
C GLY A 12 2.81 28.08 -5.04
N TRP A 13 2.29 26.86 -5.16
CA TRP A 13 2.28 25.85 -4.11
C TRP A 13 3.20 24.67 -4.45
N TYR A 14 3.82 24.11 -3.42
CA TYR A 14 4.52 22.83 -3.54
C TYR A 14 3.55 21.68 -3.23
N HIS A 15 3.24 20.88 -4.25
CA HIS A 15 2.41 19.69 -4.14
C HIS A 15 3.28 18.51 -3.75
N THR A 16 3.22 18.10 -2.48
CA THR A 16 4.02 16.98 -1.95
C THR A 16 3.63 15.63 -2.52
N GLY A 17 2.36 15.51 -2.96
CA GLY A 17 1.76 14.24 -3.37
C GLY A 17 1.36 13.36 -2.19
N ASP A 18 1.41 13.91 -0.97
CA ASP A 18 0.95 13.23 0.24
C ASP A 18 -0.51 13.59 0.53
N ALA A 19 -1.26 12.66 1.09
CA ALA A 19 -2.62 12.84 1.59
C ALA A 19 -2.61 12.85 3.12
N GLY A 20 -3.49 13.65 3.71
CA GLY A 20 -3.60 13.76 5.16
C GLY A 20 -4.74 14.68 5.55
N TYR A 21 -4.96 14.83 6.84
CA TYR A 21 -5.96 15.73 7.42
C TYR A 21 -5.40 16.53 8.60
N LEU A 22 -6.06 17.62 8.92
CA LEU A 22 -5.79 18.41 10.12
C LEU A 22 -6.84 18.06 11.18
N ASP A 23 -6.42 17.87 12.42
CA ASP A 23 -7.36 17.75 13.54
C ASP A 23 -7.87 19.13 14.00
N ALA A 24 -8.72 19.13 15.03
CA ALA A 24 -9.31 20.34 15.58
C ALA A 24 -8.27 21.29 16.22
N GLU A 25 -7.14 20.75 16.65
CA GLU A 25 -6.01 21.50 17.22
C GLU A 25 -5.03 21.99 16.15
N GLY A 26 -5.20 21.57 14.88
CA GLY A 26 -4.36 21.97 13.76
C GLY A 26 -3.13 21.10 13.54
N PHE A 27 -3.05 19.91 14.15
CA PHE A 27 -2.00 18.94 13.86
C PHE A 27 -2.27 18.21 12.55
N LEU A 28 -1.23 18.04 11.74
CA LEU A 28 -1.29 17.34 10.46
C LEU A 28 -1.06 15.83 10.67
N PHE A 29 -2.03 15.04 10.21
CA PHE A 29 -1.92 13.59 10.16
C PHE A 29 -1.77 13.15 8.71
N LEU A 30 -0.66 12.48 8.38
CA LEU A 30 -0.40 11.95 7.05
C LEU A 30 -0.99 10.54 6.93
N GLU A 31 -1.83 10.33 5.92
CA GLU A 31 -2.45 9.03 5.62
C GLU A 31 -1.70 8.24 4.54
N GLY A 32 -0.86 8.91 3.74
CA GLY A 32 -0.05 8.25 2.74
C GLY A 32 0.18 9.08 1.48
N ARG A 33 0.56 8.42 0.40
CA ARG A 33 0.75 9.03 -0.92
C ARG A 33 -0.50 8.92 -1.76
N VAL A 34 -0.91 10.02 -2.40
CA VAL A 34 -2.07 10.04 -3.31
C VAL A 34 -1.92 8.99 -4.43
N LYS A 35 -0.71 8.86 -4.99
CA LYS A 35 -0.42 7.89 -6.07
C LYS A 35 -0.43 6.42 -5.62
N ASP A 36 -0.32 6.15 -4.33
CA ASP A 36 -0.31 4.81 -3.76
C ASP A 36 -1.69 4.42 -3.20
N MET A 37 -2.64 5.37 -3.18
CA MET A 37 -4.02 5.16 -2.75
C MET A 37 -4.69 4.12 -3.64
N ILE A 38 -5.41 3.19 -3.01
CA ILE A 38 -6.17 2.13 -3.68
C ILE A 38 -7.62 2.55 -3.73
N VAL A 39 -8.23 2.53 -4.91
CA VAL A 39 -9.65 2.83 -5.09
C VAL A 39 -10.41 1.51 -5.28
N SER A 40 -11.03 1.04 -4.21
CA SER A 40 -11.75 -0.24 -4.20
C SER A 40 -13.24 -0.02 -3.92
N GLY A 41 -14.10 -0.34 -4.88
CA GLY A 41 -15.54 -0.18 -4.73
C GLY A 41 -16.01 1.25 -4.46
N GLY A 42 -15.23 2.27 -4.87
CA GLY A 42 -15.49 3.68 -4.61
C GLY A 42 -14.90 4.22 -3.30
N GLU A 43 -14.29 3.37 -2.48
CA GLU A 43 -13.60 3.75 -1.25
C GLU A 43 -12.13 4.02 -1.49
N ASN A 44 -11.61 5.09 -0.88
CA ASN A 44 -10.19 5.43 -0.89
C ASN A 44 -9.48 4.73 0.27
N ILE A 45 -8.55 3.84 -0.05
CA ILE A 45 -7.83 3.04 0.93
C ILE A 45 -6.35 3.42 0.88
N TYR A 46 -5.82 3.87 2.00
CA TYR A 46 -4.41 4.21 2.13
C TYR A 46 -3.60 3.01 2.63
N PRO A 47 -2.64 2.50 1.84
CA PRO A 47 -1.86 1.32 2.16
C PRO A 47 -1.17 1.33 3.53
N ILE A 48 -0.74 2.50 3.99
CA ILE A 48 0.03 2.66 5.23
C ILE A 48 -0.70 2.14 6.47
N GLU A 49 -2.02 2.28 6.54
CA GLU A 49 -2.83 1.80 7.65
C GLU A 49 -2.74 0.27 7.76
N ILE A 50 -2.83 -0.40 6.61
CA ILE A 50 -2.78 -1.87 6.53
C ILE A 50 -1.33 -2.36 6.75
N GLU A 51 -0.35 -1.65 6.18
CA GLU A 51 1.07 -1.93 6.36
C GLU A 51 1.49 -1.82 7.84
N ASN A 52 0.99 -0.83 8.57
CA ASN A 52 1.24 -0.69 10.00
C ASN A 52 0.69 -1.88 10.79
N VAL A 53 -0.52 -2.34 10.45
CA VAL A 53 -1.11 -3.52 11.08
C VAL A 53 -0.31 -4.78 10.76
N LEU A 54 0.00 -5.04 9.49
CA LEU A 54 0.77 -6.21 9.08
C LEU A 54 2.19 -6.21 9.69
N SER A 55 2.85 -5.05 9.75
CA SER A 55 4.18 -4.92 10.35
C SER A 55 4.20 -5.13 11.87
N SER A 56 3.04 -5.06 12.54
CA SER A 56 2.93 -5.41 13.96
C SER A 56 2.79 -6.90 14.22
N HIS A 57 2.64 -7.72 13.18
CA HIS A 57 2.61 -9.18 13.31
C HIS A 57 4.04 -9.73 13.48
N PRO A 58 4.32 -10.57 14.50
CA PRO A 58 5.69 -11.00 14.85
C PRO A 58 6.40 -11.75 13.72
N ALA A 59 5.69 -12.46 12.85
CA ALA A 59 6.27 -13.20 11.74
C ALA A 59 6.52 -12.34 10.49
N VAL A 60 6.11 -11.07 10.46
CA VAL A 60 6.26 -10.19 9.29
C VAL A 60 7.52 -9.35 9.42
N HIS A 61 8.50 -9.62 8.55
CA HIS A 61 9.73 -8.83 8.45
C HIS A 61 9.50 -7.52 7.69
N GLN A 62 8.89 -7.62 6.52
CA GLN A 62 8.53 -6.47 5.69
C GLN A 62 7.20 -6.74 4.98
N CYS A 63 6.45 -5.69 4.72
CA CYS A 63 5.25 -5.78 3.89
C CYS A 63 5.10 -4.55 3.01
N ALA A 64 4.36 -4.71 1.94
CA ALA A 64 3.87 -3.63 1.09
C ALA A 64 2.44 -3.95 0.66
N VAL A 65 1.59 -2.95 0.68
CA VAL A 65 0.19 -3.08 0.24
C VAL A 65 0.00 -2.31 -1.05
N ILE A 66 -0.62 -2.96 -2.03
CA ILE A 66 -0.82 -2.47 -3.38
C ILE A 66 -2.26 -2.71 -3.84
N GLY A 67 -2.73 -1.90 -4.79
CA GLY A 67 -3.95 -2.18 -5.54
C GLY A 67 -3.66 -3.13 -6.70
N ILE A 68 -4.45 -4.17 -6.82
CA ILE A 68 -4.46 -5.10 -7.95
C ILE A 68 -5.78 -5.00 -8.70
N PRO A 69 -5.84 -5.33 -10.01
CA PRO A 69 -7.08 -5.27 -10.77
C PRO A 69 -8.17 -6.15 -10.18
N HIS A 70 -9.38 -5.63 -10.09
CA HIS A 70 -10.56 -6.38 -9.67
C HIS A 70 -11.76 -6.07 -10.57
N GLU A 71 -12.47 -7.10 -11.03
CA GLU A 71 -13.52 -6.96 -12.04
C GLU A 71 -14.70 -6.09 -11.59
N THR A 72 -15.08 -6.17 -10.31
CA THR A 72 -16.24 -5.46 -9.75
C THR A 72 -15.85 -4.15 -9.09
N TRP A 73 -14.70 -4.10 -8.41
CA TRP A 73 -14.32 -2.97 -7.56
C TRP A 73 -13.30 -2.03 -8.19
N GLY A 74 -12.86 -2.32 -9.42
CA GLY A 74 -11.77 -1.60 -10.08
C GLY A 74 -10.42 -2.06 -9.54
N GLU A 75 -10.13 -1.78 -8.29
CA GLU A 75 -8.97 -2.33 -7.59
C GLU A 75 -9.41 -3.14 -6.35
N ALA A 76 -8.56 -4.09 -5.96
CA ALA A 76 -8.64 -4.79 -4.68
C ALA A 76 -7.33 -4.65 -3.91
N VAL A 77 -7.43 -4.69 -2.59
CA VAL A 77 -6.27 -4.60 -1.69
C VAL A 77 -5.51 -5.91 -1.70
N HIS A 78 -4.22 -5.86 -2.02
CA HIS A 78 -3.31 -7.01 -2.01
C HIS A 78 -2.08 -6.70 -1.15
N ALA A 79 -1.72 -7.63 -0.27
CA ALA A 79 -0.51 -7.51 0.54
C ALA A 79 0.61 -8.39 -0.02
N VAL A 80 1.80 -7.82 -0.14
CA VAL A 80 3.04 -8.54 -0.44
C VAL A 80 3.85 -8.61 0.85
N VAL A 81 4.17 -9.80 1.32
CA VAL A 81 4.76 -10.02 2.65
C VAL A 81 6.08 -10.78 2.53
N LEU A 82 7.10 -10.31 3.21
CA LEU A 82 8.35 -11.02 3.48
C LEU A 82 8.33 -11.42 4.96
N LEU A 83 8.46 -12.72 5.24
CA LEU A 83 8.45 -13.25 6.60
C LEU A 83 9.86 -13.20 7.23
N GLU A 84 9.92 -13.21 8.56
CA GLU A 84 11.18 -13.19 9.34
C GLU A 84 12.06 -14.45 9.14
N GLY A 85 11.51 -15.54 8.61
CA GLY A 85 12.27 -16.76 8.33
C GLY A 85 12.70 -17.57 9.56
N SER A 86 12.33 -17.13 10.76
CA SER A 86 12.67 -17.79 12.03
C SER A 86 11.53 -18.65 12.60
N GLU A 87 10.37 -18.55 11.98
CA GLU A 87 9.18 -19.26 12.44
C GLU A 87 9.19 -20.73 12.00
N SER A 88 8.94 -21.62 12.95
CA SER A 88 8.75 -23.07 12.66
C SER A 88 7.46 -23.33 11.87
N GLU A 89 6.46 -22.49 12.05
CA GLU A 89 5.19 -22.51 11.34
C GLU A 89 4.86 -21.08 10.84
N PRO A 90 5.16 -20.76 9.57
CA PRO A 90 4.85 -19.47 9.01
C PRO A 90 3.34 -19.25 8.90
N PRO A 91 2.84 -18.01 9.11
CA PRO A 91 1.43 -17.72 8.98
C PRO A 91 0.94 -17.94 7.56
N THR A 92 -0.27 -18.42 7.45
CA THR A 92 -0.98 -18.53 6.18
C THR A 92 -1.54 -17.17 5.74
N GLU A 93 -1.86 -17.05 4.45
CA GLU A 93 -2.58 -15.88 3.92
C GLU A 93 -3.85 -15.57 4.73
N ARG A 94 -4.64 -16.61 5.06
CA ARG A 94 -5.89 -16.46 5.82
C ARG A 94 -5.67 -15.90 7.21
N GLU A 95 -4.61 -16.31 7.89
CA GLU A 95 -4.27 -15.83 9.23
C GLU A 95 -3.89 -14.35 9.21
N LEU A 96 -3.07 -13.91 8.23
CA LEU A 96 -2.71 -12.51 8.08
C LEU A 96 -3.94 -11.64 7.72
N ILE A 97 -4.83 -12.12 6.86
CA ILE A 97 -6.08 -11.42 6.54
C ILE A 97 -6.97 -11.33 7.79
N THR A 98 -7.09 -12.40 8.57
CA THR A 98 -7.86 -12.41 9.82
C THR A 98 -7.25 -11.42 10.84
N TYR A 99 -5.92 -11.41 10.95
CA TYR A 99 -5.19 -10.47 11.80
C TYR A 99 -5.51 -9.00 11.48
N CYS A 100 -5.62 -8.67 10.19
CA CYS A 100 -6.07 -7.35 9.75
C CYS A 100 -7.54 -7.09 10.13
N ARG A 101 -8.44 -8.04 9.88
CA ARG A 101 -9.89 -7.88 10.15
C ARG A 101 -10.22 -7.62 11.62
N GLU A 102 -9.39 -8.08 12.53
CA GLU A 102 -9.55 -7.83 13.97
C GLU A 102 -9.11 -6.42 14.40
N ARG A 103 -8.40 -5.67 13.52
CA ARG A 103 -7.73 -4.40 13.87
C ARG A 103 -8.14 -3.21 13.04
N ILE A 104 -8.62 -3.43 11.83
CA ILE A 104 -9.07 -2.37 10.91
C ILE A 104 -10.40 -2.76 10.26
N ALA A 105 -11.06 -1.77 9.66
CA ALA A 105 -12.32 -1.97 8.96
C ALA A 105 -12.20 -3.02 7.84
N THR A 106 -13.18 -3.90 7.73
CA THR A 106 -13.12 -5.07 6.83
C THR A 106 -12.90 -4.70 5.36
N TYR A 107 -13.47 -3.58 4.90
CA TYR A 107 -13.30 -3.12 3.51
C TYR A 107 -11.88 -2.68 3.16
N LYS A 108 -11.06 -2.34 4.17
CA LYS A 108 -9.64 -2.01 4.03
C LYS A 108 -8.73 -3.23 4.03
N CYS A 109 -9.23 -4.38 4.53
CA CYS A 109 -8.40 -5.57 4.68
C CYS A 109 -8.00 -6.15 3.32
N PRO A 110 -6.80 -6.75 3.21
CA PRO A 110 -6.38 -7.44 2.01
C PRO A 110 -7.38 -8.55 1.64
N VAL A 111 -7.67 -8.68 0.34
CA VAL A 111 -8.42 -9.83 -0.19
C VAL A 111 -7.49 -10.99 -0.51
N SER A 112 -6.20 -10.70 -0.67
CA SER A 112 -5.17 -11.70 -0.94
C SER A 112 -3.80 -11.27 -0.41
N VAL A 113 -2.96 -12.26 -0.14
CA VAL A 113 -1.58 -12.07 0.33
C VAL A 113 -0.64 -12.93 -0.51
N SER A 114 0.46 -12.37 -0.96
CA SER A 114 1.57 -13.12 -1.55
C SER A 114 2.79 -13.07 -0.66
N PHE A 115 3.45 -14.22 -0.51
CA PHE A 115 4.69 -14.33 0.25
C PHE A 115 5.88 -14.25 -0.70
N ARG A 116 6.89 -13.47 -0.31
CA ARG A 116 8.16 -13.37 -1.03
C ARG A 116 9.25 -14.16 -0.32
N SER A 117 10.11 -14.77 -1.11
CA SER A 117 11.38 -15.33 -0.65
C SER A 117 12.57 -14.38 -0.90
N GLU A 118 12.38 -13.40 -1.77
CA GLU A 118 13.39 -12.40 -2.13
C GLU A 118 13.13 -11.08 -1.41
N PRO A 119 14.16 -10.26 -1.15
CA PRO A 119 14.00 -8.93 -0.58
C PRO A 119 13.02 -8.06 -1.38
N MET A 120 12.38 -7.11 -0.72
CA MET A 120 11.53 -6.12 -1.39
C MET A 120 12.36 -5.28 -2.36
N PRO A 121 11.81 -4.92 -3.55
CA PRO A 121 12.48 -4.01 -4.46
C PRO A 121 12.57 -2.63 -3.80
N LEU A 122 13.80 -2.11 -3.65
CA LEU A 122 14.05 -0.84 -2.99
C LEU A 122 14.58 0.22 -3.96
N SER A 123 14.20 1.45 -3.71
CA SER A 123 14.80 2.63 -4.34
C SER A 123 16.20 2.89 -3.76
N PRO A 124 17.04 3.76 -4.40
CA PRO A 124 18.34 4.15 -3.85
C PRO A 124 18.30 4.76 -2.44
N ILE A 125 17.12 5.20 -2.00
CA ILE A 125 16.89 5.77 -0.66
C ILE A 125 16.11 4.81 0.26
N ASN A 126 16.22 3.50 0.04
CA ASN A 126 15.61 2.43 0.83
C ASN A 126 14.07 2.47 0.98
N LYS A 127 13.35 3.02 -0.01
CA LYS A 127 11.88 2.95 -0.06
C LYS A 127 11.44 1.80 -0.95
N ILE A 128 10.46 1.02 -0.51
CA ILE A 128 9.86 -0.06 -1.30
C ILE A 128 9.25 0.53 -2.58
N LEU A 129 9.64 -0.04 -3.72
CA LEU A 129 9.13 0.33 -5.04
C LEU A 129 7.84 -0.43 -5.33
N LYS A 130 6.70 0.10 -4.81
CA LYS A 130 5.37 -0.50 -5.02
C LYS A 130 5.01 -0.63 -6.51
N THR A 131 5.52 0.25 -7.36
CA THR A 131 5.35 0.16 -8.81
C THR A 131 5.90 -1.15 -9.39
N GLU A 132 7.04 -1.62 -8.89
CA GLU A 132 7.62 -2.90 -9.33
C GLU A 132 6.78 -4.08 -8.85
N LEU A 133 6.23 -4.01 -7.63
CA LEU A 133 5.36 -5.05 -7.07
C LEU A 133 4.01 -5.13 -7.80
N ARG A 134 3.51 -4.00 -8.33
CA ARG A 134 2.24 -3.93 -9.08
C ARG A 134 2.35 -4.50 -10.51
N LYS A 135 3.50 -4.36 -11.16
CA LYS A 135 3.69 -4.72 -12.59
C LYS A 135 3.09 -6.08 -12.98
N PRO A 136 3.38 -7.21 -12.27
CA PRO A 136 2.89 -8.51 -12.67
C PRO A 136 1.36 -8.61 -12.71
N PHE A 137 0.67 -7.84 -11.89
CA PHE A 137 -0.81 -7.85 -11.80
C PHE A 137 -1.46 -6.97 -12.87
N TRP A 138 -0.74 -5.96 -13.36
CA TRP A 138 -1.24 -4.97 -14.32
C TRP A 138 -0.78 -5.21 -15.76
N GLU A 139 0.02 -6.23 -16.03
CA GLU A 139 0.43 -6.59 -17.39
C GLU A 139 -0.78 -6.83 -18.30
N GLY A 140 -0.88 -6.04 -19.39
CA GLY A 140 -1.98 -6.10 -20.34
C GLY A 140 -3.29 -5.44 -19.88
N ARG A 141 -3.28 -4.70 -18.74
CA ARG A 141 -4.43 -3.95 -18.24
C ARG A 141 -4.03 -2.48 -17.99
N SER A 142 -4.97 -1.55 -18.20
CA SER A 142 -4.78 -0.16 -17.82
C SER A 142 -5.21 0.05 -16.39
N SER A 143 -4.35 0.71 -15.57
CA SER A 143 -4.75 1.20 -14.24
C SER A 143 -5.80 2.30 -14.39
N ALA A 144 -6.81 2.29 -13.50
CA ALA A 144 -7.78 3.38 -13.42
C ALA A 144 -7.19 4.68 -12.86
N LEU A 145 -5.97 4.61 -12.28
CA LEU A 145 -5.21 5.75 -11.79
C LEU A 145 -3.98 5.96 -12.69
N VAL A 146 -4.09 6.89 -13.59
CA VAL A 146 -2.97 7.51 -14.32
C VAL A 146 -2.63 8.83 -13.67
#